data_9994c15b66edec079e63ad96637c0c96
#
_entry.id   9994c15b66edec079e63ad96637c0c96
#
_cell.length_a   1.000
_cell.length_b   1.000
_cell.length_c   1.000
_cell.angle_alpha   90.00
_cell.angle_beta   90.00
_cell.angle_gamma   90.00
#
_symmetry.space_group_name_H-M   'P 1'
#
loop_
_entity.id
_entity.type
_entity.pdbx_description
1 polymer ?
#
loop_
_entity_poly.entity_id
_entity_poly.type
_entity_poly.pdbx_seq_one_letter_code
_entity_poly.pdbx_strand_id
1 'polypeptide(L)'
;MLEDWYLRARMASLMGKTTQERLPIIRRDLGACELYPQMLKHNYNGRFVAVCGDEEFIIYTAQALRNKTFGQTLDFVWSGTGTGDYAIRETINRVKVFKNFKESKTIKPATSSSEGLFGGHLIGVKGGDSSVLFYDWDSGEFIRKIDVAAKEVYWSDSGNMVCIATSDGAYVLSYNAQAAAPAIAMGQVSPEDGIDGTFDLLYEINDNVSSGKWVGDCFIYMNNNGRLNYTVSVDKFKLLFILRHQLLVLQSTQFLDILQRKIGFMSLINL
;
A
#
# COMPACT_ATOMS: atom_id res chain seq x y z
N MET A 1 3.61 14.37 -1.43
CA MET A 1 2.92 15.46 -2.16
C MET A 1 1.52 15.07 -2.61
N LEU A 2 1.30 13.89 -3.22
CA LEU A 2 -0.04 13.46 -3.66
C LEU A 2 -0.98 13.07 -2.49
N GLU A 3 -0.47 12.49 -1.41
CA GLU A 3 -1.26 12.09 -0.24
C GLU A 3 -1.82 13.29 0.55
N ASP A 4 -1.04 14.34 0.69
CA ASP A 4 -1.48 15.56 1.38
C ASP A 4 -2.58 16.28 0.59
N TRP A 5 -2.52 16.19 -0.74
CA TRP A 5 -3.55 16.72 -1.62
C TRP A 5 -4.89 15.93 -1.51
N TYR A 6 -4.84 14.59 -1.43
CA TYR A 6 -6.03 13.75 -1.29
C TYR A 6 -6.77 14.01 0.03
N LEU A 7 -6.05 14.09 1.15
CA LEU A 7 -6.63 14.42 2.46
C LEU A 7 -7.30 15.80 2.44
N ARG A 8 -6.71 16.78 1.78
CA ARG A 8 -7.25 18.15 1.67
C ARG A 8 -8.46 18.23 0.73
N ALA A 9 -8.43 17.51 -0.40
CA ALA A 9 -9.58 17.41 -1.30
C ALA A 9 -10.79 16.75 -0.61
N ARG A 10 -10.56 15.70 0.18
CA ARG A 10 -11.59 15.04 1.00
C ARG A 10 -12.13 15.97 2.09
N MET A 11 -11.27 16.71 2.78
CA MET A 11 -11.70 17.69 3.79
C MET A 11 -12.48 18.85 3.18
N ALA A 12 -12.08 19.38 2.02
CA ALA A 12 -12.80 20.42 1.33
C ALA A 12 -14.17 19.96 0.84
N SER A 13 -14.31 18.74 0.34
CA SER A 13 -15.59 18.13 -0.02
C SER A 13 -16.53 17.96 1.18
N LEU A 14 -16.00 17.56 2.33
CA LEU A 14 -16.76 17.43 3.59
C LEU A 14 -17.20 18.80 4.16
N MET A 15 -16.51 19.88 3.82
CA MET A 15 -16.82 21.25 4.28
C MET A 15 -17.81 22.01 3.36
N GLY A 16 -18.37 21.34 2.34
CA GLY A 16 -19.39 21.94 1.46
C GLY A 16 -18.92 23.10 0.59
N LYS A 17 -17.59 23.24 0.39
CA LYS A 17 -17.04 24.26 -0.51
C LYS A 17 -17.19 23.82 -1.97
N THR A 18 -17.68 24.73 -2.80
CA THR A 18 -17.85 24.48 -4.23
C THR A 18 -16.51 24.19 -4.92
N THR A 19 -16.54 23.27 -5.89
CA THR A 19 -15.42 22.65 -6.61
C THR A 19 -14.51 23.60 -7.39
N GLN A 20 -14.73 24.91 -7.35
CA GLN A 20 -13.97 25.93 -8.11
C GLN A 20 -12.94 26.71 -7.28
N GLU A 21 -12.93 26.61 -5.97
CA GLU A 21 -11.91 27.27 -5.15
C GLU A 21 -10.61 26.46 -5.08
N ARG A 22 -9.49 27.09 -5.41
CA ARG A 22 -8.17 26.51 -5.19
C ARG A 22 -7.99 26.24 -3.69
N LEU A 23 -7.65 25.03 -3.33
CA LEU A 23 -7.30 24.67 -1.95
C LEU A 23 -6.10 25.53 -1.51
N PRO A 24 -6.18 26.23 -0.37
CA PRO A 24 -5.06 27.01 0.13
C PRO A 24 -3.92 26.07 0.52
N ILE A 25 -2.81 26.16 -0.22
CA ILE A 25 -1.59 25.41 0.09
C ILE A 25 -0.75 26.29 1.01
N ILE A 26 -0.60 25.86 2.24
CA ILE A 26 0.29 26.51 3.22
C ILE A 26 1.60 25.72 3.25
N ARG A 27 2.67 26.38 2.82
CA ARG A 27 4.03 25.84 2.97
C ARG A 27 4.56 26.23 4.34
N ARG A 28 5.02 25.23 5.10
CA ARG A 28 5.69 25.44 6.38
C ARG A 28 7.05 24.75 6.32
N ASP A 29 8.09 25.49 6.68
CA ASP A 29 9.41 24.92 6.92
C ASP A 29 9.41 24.29 8.33
N LEU A 30 9.80 23.01 8.41
CA LEU A 30 9.86 22.26 9.68
C LEU A 30 11.31 22.03 10.12
N GLY A 31 12.30 22.47 9.34
CA GLY A 31 13.72 22.27 9.58
C GLY A 31 14.38 21.22 8.70
N ALA A 32 15.60 20.86 9.03
CA ALA A 32 16.42 19.89 8.30
C ALA A 32 16.24 18.48 8.87
N CYS A 33 16.38 17.50 7.99
CA CYS A 33 16.48 16.08 8.37
C CYS A 33 17.96 15.73 8.60
N GLU A 34 18.22 14.85 9.56
CA GLU A 34 19.58 14.39 9.90
C GLU A 34 20.15 13.39 8.89
N LEU A 35 19.28 12.71 8.12
CA LEU A 35 19.67 11.77 7.07
C LEU A 35 19.53 12.39 5.69
N TYR A 36 20.34 11.94 4.73
CA TYR A 36 20.10 12.20 3.31
C TYR A 36 18.93 11.34 2.83
N PRO A 37 17.75 11.92 2.51
CA PRO A 37 16.54 11.15 2.31
C PRO A 37 16.54 10.46 0.94
N GLN A 38 16.56 9.13 0.95
CA GLN A 38 16.33 8.28 -0.23
C GLN A 38 14.86 7.85 -0.29
N MET A 39 14.20 7.67 0.86
CA MET A 39 12.79 7.32 0.97
C MET A 39 12.10 8.19 2.02
N LEU A 40 10.89 8.60 1.72
CA LEU A 40 10.03 9.39 2.57
C LEU A 40 8.62 8.80 2.52
N LYS A 41 8.15 8.21 3.63
CA LYS A 41 6.82 7.60 3.70
C LYS A 41 6.09 7.99 4.99
N HIS A 42 4.86 8.49 4.84
CA HIS A 42 3.95 8.68 5.97
C HIS A 42 3.36 7.33 6.42
N ASN A 43 3.10 7.24 7.72
CA ASN A 43 2.32 6.13 8.24
C ASN A 43 0.85 6.25 7.82
N TYR A 44 0.06 5.21 8.07
CA TYR A 44 -1.35 5.10 7.67
C TYR A 44 -2.20 6.35 7.97
N ASN A 45 -2.06 6.97 9.12
CA ASN A 45 -2.86 8.14 9.52
C ASN A 45 -2.16 9.49 9.33
N GLY A 46 -0.98 9.53 8.73
CA GLY A 46 -0.22 10.75 8.42
C GLY A 46 0.37 11.48 9.63
N ARG A 47 0.36 10.87 10.83
CA ARG A 47 0.92 11.51 12.04
C ARG A 47 2.43 11.42 12.14
N PHE A 48 3.02 10.42 11.49
CA PHE A 48 4.44 10.16 11.49
C PHE A 48 4.95 10.07 10.06
N VAL A 49 6.22 10.42 9.88
CA VAL A 49 6.94 10.25 8.62
C VAL A 49 8.24 9.51 8.90
N ALA A 50 8.48 8.44 8.17
CA ALA A 50 9.77 7.77 8.16
C ALA A 50 10.62 8.36 7.04
N VAL A 51 11.84 8.72 7.38
CA VAL A 51 12.90 9.12 6.48
C VAL A 51 13.93 8.03 6.51
N CYS A 52 14.25 7.44 5.36
CA CYS A 52 15.28 6.41 5.25
C CYS A 52 16.35 6.84 4.25
N GLY A 53 17.57 6.49 4.54
CA GLY A 53 18.75 6.73 3.70
C GLY A 53 19.99 6.14 4.35
N ASP A 54 20.95 5.70 3.53
CA ASP A 54 22.25 5.20 3.98
C ASP A 54 22.16 4.05 5.02
N GLU A 55 21.22 3.13 4.80
CA GLU A 55 20.93 1.98 5.67
C GLU A 55 20.45 2.38 7.09
N GLU A 56 19.94 3.60 7.24
CA GLU A 56 19.38 4.11 8.48
C GLU A 56 17.95 4.62 8.27
N PHE A 57 17.18 4.69 9.35
CA PHE A 57 15.87 5.33 9.34
C PHE A 57 15.68 6.21 10.56
N ILE A 58 14.92 7.29 10.38
CA ILE A 58 14.43 8.13 11.48
C ILE A 58 12.93 8.34 11.29
N ILE A 59 12.18 8.12 12.34
CA ILE A 59 10.75 8.42 12.36
C ILE A 59 10.54 9.76 13.07
N TYR A 60 9.88 10.68 12.38
CA TYR A 60 9.52 11.98 12.89
C TYR A 60 8.02 12.13 13.07
N THR A 61 7.62 13.02 13.97
CA THR A 61 6.23 13.52 13.99
C THR A 61 6.01 14.42 12.77
N ALA A 62 4.96 14.17 11.98
CA ALA A 62 4.73 14.87 10.72
C ALA A 62 4.46 16.38 10.88
N GLN A 63 3.94 16.82 12.03
CA GLN A 63 3.60 18.23 12.26
C GLN A 63 4.76 19.11 12.71
N ALA A 64 5.74 18.55 13.41
CA ALA A 64 6.78 19.33 14.08
C ALA A 64 8.19 18.79 13.84
N LEU A 65 8.34 17.75 13.00
CA LEU A 65 9.61 17.09 12.68
C LEU A 65 10.41 16.69 13.95
N ARG A 66 9.71 16.28 15.01
CA ARG A 66 10.36 15.80 16.24
C ARG A 66 10.72 14.34 16.08
N ASN A 67 11.97 14.00 16.37
CA ASN A 67 12.44 12.63 16.37
C ASN A 67 11.62 11.77 17.36
N LYS A 68 11.11 10.64 16.90
CA LYS A 68 10.36 9.66 17.69
C LYS A 68 11.19 8.42 17.98
N THR A 69 11.88 7.90 16.98
CA THR A 69 12.78 6.74 17.04
C THR A 69 13.65 6.70 15.80
N PHE A 70 14.74 6.00 15.89
CA PHE A 70 15.70 5.82 14.79
C PHE A 70 16.37 4.44 14.89
N GLY A 71 17.06 4.04 13.85
CA GLY A 71 17.81 2.78 13.83
C GLY A 71 18.38 2.47 12.46
N GLN A 72 18.99 1.29 12.35
CA GLN A 72 19.53 0.77 11.10
C GLN A 72 18.50 -0.10 10.39
N THR A 73 18.48 -0.03 9.06
CA THR A 73 17.58 -0.82 8.22
C THR A 73 18.07 -0.87 6.79
N LEU A 74 17.96 -2.03 6.16
CA LEU A 74 18.12 -2.19 4.71
C LEU A 74 16.85 -1.80 3.96
N ASP A 75 15.68 -1.89 4.62
CA ASP A 75 14.39 -1.51 4.06
C ASP A 75 13.36 -1.28 5.17
N PHE A 76 12.40 -0.40 4.92
CA PHE A 76 11.42 0.04 5.91
C PHE A 76 10.00 0.09 5.33
N VAL A 77 9.04 -0.45 6.05
CA VAL A 77 7.61 -0.36 5.67
C VAL A 77 6.72 -0.09 6.88
N TRP A 78 5.71 0.75 6.64
CA TRP A 78 4.63 0.96 7.60
C TRP A 78 3.56 -0.13 7.47
N SER A 79 2.91 -0.46 8.59
CA SER A 79 1.65 -1.20 8.57
C SER A 79 0.55 -0.35 7.93
N GLY A 80 -0.36 -1.00 7.19
CA GLY A 80 -1.57 -0.38 6.67
C GLY A 80 -2.63 -0.08 7.73
N THR A 81 -2.44 -0.63 8.93
CA THR A 81 -3.27 -0.42 10.12
C THR A 81 -2.36 -0.01 11.27
N GLY A 82 -2.88 0.54 12.33
CA GLY A 82 -2.05 0.90 13.48
C GLY A 82 -1.21 2.18 13.31
N THR A 83 -1.04 2.91 14.38
CA THR A 83 -0.43 4.24 14.32
C THR A 83 1.10 4.22 14.34
N GLY A 84 1.70 3.25 15.00
CA GLY A 84 3.14 3.17 15.23
C GLY A 84 3.71 1.79 14.89
N ASP A 85 3.04 1.05 13.99
CA ASP A 85 3.40 -0.30 13.62
C ASP A 85 4.16 -0.27 12.30
N TYR A 86 5.33 -0.86 12.29
CA TYR A 86 6.21 -0.89 11.14
C TYR A 86 7.12 -2.13 11.17
N ALA A 87 7.70 -2.46 10.04
CA ALA A 87 8.70 -3.51 9.92
C ALA A 87 9.95 -2.97 9.24
N ILE A 88 11.09 -3.52 9.65
CA ILE A 88 12.39 -3.23 9.06
C ILE A 88 13.05 -4.53 8.61
N ARG A 89 13.76 -4.45 7.50
CA ARG A 89 14.67 -5.51 7.07
C ARG A 89 16.05 -5.22 7.67
N GLU A 90 16.37 -5.95 8.75
CA GLU A 90 17.64 -5.79 9.44
C GLU A 90 18.80 -6.43 8.67
N THR A 91 18.52 -7.64 8.13
CA THR A 91 19.45 -8.39 7.27
C THR A 91 18.69 -9.08 6.14
N ILE A 92 19.39 -9.72 5.21
CA ILE A 92 18.78 -10.50 4.12
C ILE A 92 17.87 -11.64 4.62
N ASN A 93 18.04 -12.10 5.87
CA ASN A 93 17.27 -13.21 6.44
C ASN A 93 16.54 -12.84 7.74
N ARG A 94 16.40 -11.56 8.04
CA ARG A 94 15.77 -11.11 9.27
C ARG A 94 14.95 -9.85 9.08
N VAL A 95 13.66 -9.96 9.42
CA VAL A 95 12.72 -8.85 9.45
C VAL A 95 12.25 -8.65 10.89
N LYS A 96 12.45 -7.43 11.41
CA LYS A 96 11.95 -7.04 12.73
C LYS A 96 10.64 -6.32 12.61
N VAL A 97 9.68 -6.69 13.44
CA VAL A 97 8.36 -6.10 13.52
C VAL A 97 8.23 -5.27 14.78
N PHE A 98 7.77 -4.06 14.62
CA PHE A 98 7.56 -3.12 15.71
C PHE A 98 6.08 -2.81 15.85
N LYS A 99 5.59 -2.81 17.10
CA LYS A 99 4.25 -2.38 17.47
C LYS A 99 4.33 -1.19 18.40
N ASN A 100 3.62 -0.14 18.04
CA ASN A 100 3.66 1.12 18.80
C ASN A 100 5.09 1.58 19.11
N PHE A 101 5.96 1.54 18.10
CA PHE A 101 7.39 1.92 18.16
C PHE A 101 8.28 1.02 19.04
N LYS A 102 7.80 -0.12 19.51
CA LYS A 102 8.58 -1.09 20.29
C LYS A 102 8.76 -2.37 19.50
N GLU A 103 9.97 -2.94 19.53
CA GLU A 103 10.23 -4.23 18.94
C GLU A 103 9.31 -5.29 19.56
N SER A 104 8.54 -5.96 18.72
CA SER A 104 7.56 -6.96 19.13
C SER A 104 8.05 -8.37 18.82
N LYS A 105 8.54 -8.58 17.60
CA LYS A 105 9.00 -9.90 17.15
C LYS A 105 9.95 -9.82 15.98
N THR A 106 10.58 -10.94 15.70
CA THR A 106 11.48 -11.13 14.56
C THR A 106 10.99 -12.27 13.71
N ILE A 107 10.85 -12.01 12.41
CA ILE A 107 10.48 -13.00 11.40
C ILE A 107 11.75 -13.42 10.66
N LYS A 108 11.89 -14.73 10.46
CA LYS A 108 12.86 -15.29 9.52
C LYS A 108 12.09 -15.72 8.27
N PRO A 109 12.22 -14.96 7.16
CA PRO A 109 11.48 -15.31 5.96
C PRO A 109 11.84 -16.69 5.42
N ALA A 110 10.83 -17.40 4.93
CA ALA A 110 10.98 -18.72 4.31
C ALA A 110 11.51 -18.59 2.87
N THR A 111 12.59 -17.84 2.70
CA THR A 111 13.30 -17.64 1.43
C THR A 111 14.80 -17.61 1.67
N SER A 112 15.58 -17.96 0.67
CA SER A 112 17.05 -17.97 0.74
C SER A 112 17.62 -16.56 0.98
N SER A 113 16.95 -15.53 0.42
CA SER A 113 17.32 -14.12 0.61
C SER A 113 16.09 -13.24 0.46
N SER A 114 15.94 -12.22 1.30
CA SER A 114 14.96 -11.17 1.10
C SER A 114 15.61 -9.97 0.40
N GLU A 115 14.93 -9.45 -0.62
CA GLU A 115 15.40 -8.30 -1.41
C GLU A 115 14.74 -6.98 -1.00
N GLY A 116 13.53 -7.05 -0.42
CA GLY A 116 12.75 -5.87 -0.07
C GLY A 116 11.54 -6.20 0.78
N LEU A 117 10.86 -5.15 1.24
CA LEU A 117 9.62 -5.24 2.00
C LEU A 117 8.50 -4.47 1.31
N PHE A 118 7.29 -4.97 1.47
CA PHE A 118 6.05 -4.29 1.11
C PHE A 118 5.17 -4.14 2.35
N GLY A 119 4.74 -2.92 2.61
CA GLY A 119 3.82 -2.62 3.71
C GLY A 119 2.37 -2.78 3.29
N GLY A 120 1.48 -2.78 4.27
CA GLY A 120 0.05 -2.84 4.06
C GLY A 120 -0.67 -3.63 5.14
N HIS A 121 -1.75 -4.32 4.79
CA HIS A 121 -2.51 -5.15 5.74
C HIS A 121 -1.75 -6.41 6.18
N LEU A 122 -0.82 -6.89 5.35
CA LEU A 122 0.18 -7.90 5.69
C LEU A 122 1.58 -7.33 5.44
N ILE A 123 2.58 -7.96 6.04
CA ILE A 123 3.98 -7.72 5.72
C ILE A 123 4.30 -8.54 4.48
N GLY A 124 4.61 -7.90 3.37
CA GLY A 124 5.14 -8.57 2.19
C GLY A 124 6.66 -8.60 2.24
N VAL A 125 7.25 -9.76 2.07
CA VAL A 125 8.69 -9.94 1.92
C VAL A 125 8.98 -10.34 0.48
N LYS A 126 9.75 -9.54 -0.23
CA LYS A 126 10.22 -9.87 -1.57
C LYS A 126 11.34 -10.89 -1.49
N GLY A 127 11.11 -12.07 -2.02
CA GLY A 127 12.13 -13.14 -2.11
C GLY A 127 13.05 -12.95 -3.32
N GLY A 128 14.30 -13.40 -3.19
CA GLY A 128 15.24 -13.45 -4.31
C GLY A 128 14.90 -14.52 -5.37
N ASP A 129 13.92 -15.37 -5.08
CA ASP A 129 13.36 -16.38 -5.98
C ASP A 129 12.19 -15.87 -6.82
N SER A 130 12.04 -14.56 -6.96
CA SER A 130 10.93 -13.91 -7.67
C SER A 130 9.57 -14.21 -7.06
N SER A 131 9.49 -14.33 -5.74
CA SER A 131 8.26 -14.53 -4.99
C SER A 131 7.98 -13.38 -4.01
N VAL A 132 6.74 -13.31 -3.53
CA VAL A 132 6.33 -12.48 -2.40
C VAL A 132 5.77 -13.38 -1.32
N LEU A 133 6.32 -13.27 -0.12
CA LEU A 133 5.85 -13.99 1.05
C LEU A 133 5.10 -13.03 1.96
N PHE A 134 3.87 -13.36 2.29
CA PHE A 134 3.04 -12.54 3.18
C PHE A 134 3.04 -13.09 4.59
N TYR A 135 3.22 -12.18 5.57
CA TYR A 135 3.22 -12.48 7.00
C TYR A 135 2.22 -11.59 7.73
N ASP A 136 1.58 -12.14 8.75
CA ASP A 136 0.67 -11.38 9.59
C ASP A 136 1.43 -10.45 10.55
N TRP A 137 0.94 -9.23 10.72
CA TRP A 137 1.53 -8.23 11.62
C TRP A 137 1.46 -8.63 13.09
N ASP A 138 0.38 -9.32 13.50
CA ASP A 138 0.11 -9.63 14.89
C ASP A 138 0.78 -10.90 15.35
N SER A 139 0.61 -11.96 14.61
CA SER A 139 1.22 -13.27 14.92
C SER A 139 2.66 -13.39 14.43
N GLY A 140 3.00 -12.70 13.33
CA GLY A 140 4.26 -12.91 12.59
C GLY A 140 4.30 -14.21 11.82
N GLU A 141 3.16 -14.91 11.74
CA GLU A 141 3.04 -16.19 11.06
C GLU A 141 3.01 -16.01 9.55
N PHE A 142 3.49 -17.03 8.87
CA PHE A 142 3.48 -17.10 7.41
C PHE A 142 2.06 -17.34 6.90
N ILE A 143 1.58 -16.48 6.00
CA ILE A 143 0.23 -16.55 5.44
C ILE A 143 0.23 -17.24 4.08
N ARG A 144 0.99 -16.71 3.12
CA ARG A 144 1.00 -17.22 1.76
C ARG A 144 2.25 -16.81 1.01
N LYS A 145 2.73 -17.69 0.13
CA LYS A 145 3.71 -17.39 -0.90
C LYS A 145 2.98 -17.19 -2.23
N ILE A 146 3.35 -16.15 -2.95
CA ILE A 146 2.88 -15.90 -4.31
C ILE A 146 4.10 -15.80 -5.22
N ASP A 147 4.19 -16.70 -6.20
CA ASP A 147 5.31 -16.80 -7.13
C ASP A 147 5.18 -15.74 -8.23
N VAL A 148 5.46 -14.49 -7.87
CA VAL A 148 5.39 -13.33 -8.75
C VAL A 148 6.55 -12.39 -8.45
N ALA A 149 7.28 -11.96 -9.49
CA ALA A 149 8.35 -10.97 -9.38
C ALA A 149 7.78 -9.57 -9.16
N ALA A 150 7.35 -9.28 -7.91
CA ALA A 150 6.74 -8.02 -7.57
C ALA A 150 7.74 -6.87 -7.60
N LYS A 151 7.31 -5.73 -8.18
CA LYS A 151 7.94 -4.43 -8.07
C LYS A 151 7.34 -3.61 -6.93
N GLU A 152 6.02 -3.63 -6.81
CA GLU A 152 5.29 -2.89 -5.80
C GLU A 152 4.00 -3.63 -5.44
N VAL A 153 3.52 -3.43 -4.22
CA VAL A 153 2.29 -4.06 -3.70
C VAL A 153 1.40 -2.96 -3.14
N TYR A 154 0.17 -2.89 -3.63
CA TYR A 154 -0.81 -1.88 -3.24
C TYR A 154 -2.01 -2.55 -2.57
N TRP A 155 -2.26 -2.24 -1.31
CA TRP A 155 -3.41 -2.71 -0.55
C TRP A 155 -4.58 -1.74 -0.62
N SER A 156 -5.79 -2.26 -0.73
CA SER A 156 -7.01 -1.46 -0.56
C SER A 156 -7.15 -0.98 0.88
N ASP A 157 -7.90 0.11 1.09
CA ASP A 157 -8.13 0.66 2.42
C ASP A 157 -8.84 -0.33 3.36
N SER A 158 -9.70 -1.19 2.80
CA SER A 158 -10.41 -2.26 3.52
C SER A 158 -9.53 -3.48 3.85
N GLY A 159 -8.40 -3.65 3.15
CA GLY A 159 -7.50 -4.78 3.29
C GLY A 159 -7.97 -6.08 2.65
N ASN A 160 -9.11 -6.08 1.97
CA ASN A 160 -9.66 -7.26 1.30
C ASN A 160 -9.20 -7.43 -0.14
N MET A 161 -8.49 -6.45 -0.69
CA MET A 161 -7.91 -6.52 -2.04
C MET A 161 -6.47 -6.04 -2.05
N VAL A 162 -5.67 -6.65 -2.91
CA VAL A 162 -4.28 -6.29 -3.14
C VAL A 162 -3.96 -6.32 -4.63
N CYS A 163 -3.20 -5.34 -5.09
CA CYS A 163 -2.65 -5.31 -6.43
C CYS A 163 -1.13 -5.51 -6.34
N ILE A 164 -0.63 -6.53 -7.01
CA ILE A 164 0.80 -6.84 -7.10
C ILE A 164 1.27 -6.41 -8.49
N ALA A 165 2.03 -5.34 -8.57
CA ALA A 165 2.60 -4.84 -9.82
C ALA A 165 3.92 -5.55 -10.14
N THR A 166 4.09 -5.93 -11.41
CA THR A 166 5.29 -6.59 -11.95
C THR A 166 5.94 -5.74 -13.04
N SER A 167 6.94 -6.30 -13.74
CA SER A 167 7.53 -5.65 -14.93
C SER A 167 6.57 -5.55 -16.11
N ASP A 168 5.66 -6.51 -16.23
CA ASP A 168 4.89 -6.73 -17.45
C ASP A 168 3.41 -6.43 -17.29
N GLY A 169 2.94 -6.31 -16.03
CA GLY A 169 1.54 -6.07 -15.73
C GLY A 169 1.28 -5.99 -14.23
N ALA A 170 0.08 -6.30 -13.83
CA ALA A 170 -0.26 -6.43 -12.41
C ALA A 170 -1.37 -7.47 -12.19
N TYR A 171 -1.35 -8.06 -11.01
CA TYR A 171 -2.33 -9.04 -10.55
C TYR A 171 -3.15 -8.44 -9.43
N VAL A 172 -4.47 -8.47 -9.56
CA VAL A 172 -5.39 -8.06 -8.50
C VAL A 172 -5.98 -9.29 -7.87
N LEU A 173 -5.75 -9.42 -6.55
CA LEU A 173 -6.22 -10.55 -5.77
C LEU A 173 -7.15 -10.07 -4.66
N SER A 174 -8.11 -10.91 -4.30
CA SER A 174 -8.84 -10.80 -3.04
C SER A 174 -8.03 -11.44 -1.92
N TYR A 175 -8.11 -10.88 -0.73
CA TYR A 175 -7.54 -11.43 0.49
C TYR A 175 -8.63 -11.77 1.49
N ASN A 176 -8.67 -13.02 1.93
CA ASN A 176 -9.61 -13.53 2.90
C ASN A 176 -8.93 -13.72 4.28
N ALA A 177 -8.99 -12.68 5.10
CA ALA A 177 -8.43 -12.72 6.46
C ALA A 177 -9.13 -13.75 7.37
N GLN A 178 -10.40 -14.10 7.09
CA GLN A 178 -11.16 -15.07 7.89
C GLN A 178 -10.68 -16.50 7.67
N ALA A 179 -10.07 -16.80 6.53
CA ALA A 179 -9.45 -18.12 6.28
C ALA A 179 -8.10 -18.26 7.02
N ALA A 180 -7.38 -17.15 7.23
CA ALA A 180 -6.05 -17.18 7.84
C ALA A 180 -6.09 -17.55 9.33
N ALA A 181 -6.94 -16.89 10.12
CA ALA A 181 -6.96 -17.04 11.57
C ALA A 181 -7.22 -18.47 12.07
N PRO A 182 -8.23 -19.22 11.57
CA PRO A 182 -8.44 -20.62 11.96
C PRO A 182 -7.30 -21.53 11.54
N ALA A 183 -6.74 -21.34 10.34
CA ALA A 183 -5.66 -22.18 9.83
C ALA A 183 -4.38 -22.02 10.68
N ILE A 184 -4.06 -20.79 11.09
CA ILE A 184 -2.95 -20.51 12.02
C ILE A 184 -3.19 -21.22 13.36
N ALA A 185 -4.41 -21.08 13.93
CA ALA A 185 -4.76 -21.70 15.21
C ALA A 185 -4.70 -23.24 15.19
N MET A 186 -4.99 -23.85 14.04
CA MET A 186 -4.95 -25.30 13.83
C MET A 186 -3.57 -25.82 13.37
N GLY A 187 -2.60 -24.92 13.14
CA GLY A 187 -1.29 -25.29 12.59
C GLY A 187 -1.35 -25.81 11.15
N GLN A 188 -2.38 -25.47 10.41
CA GLN A 188 -2.58 -25.88 9.01
C GLN A 188 -1.90 -24.90 8.05
N VAL A 189 -0.62 -24.65 8.27
CA VAL A 189 0.21 -23.79 7.44
C VAL A 189 1.23 -24.63 6.70
N SER A 190 1.12 -24.69 5.37
CA SER A 190 2.15 -25.34 4.55
C SER A 190 3.45 -24.54 4.64
N PRO A 191 4.61 -25.20 4.89
CA PRO A 191 5.89 -24.51 4.95
C PRO A 191 6.30 -23.87 3.61
N GLU A 192 5.82 -24.41 2.48
CA GLU A 192 6.22 -23.96 1.14
C GLU A 192 5.27 -22.87 0.60
N ASP A 193 3.94 -23.12 0.67
CA ASP A 193 2.94 -22.28 0.03
C ASP A 193 2.14 -21.41 1.01
N GLY A 194 2.08 -21.80 2.27
CA GLY A 194 1.28 -21.14 3.31
C GLY A 194 -0.14 -21.70 3.43
N ILE A 195 -1.12 -20.83 3.62
CA ILE A 195 -2.51 -21.18 3.90
C ILE A 195 -3.34 -21.08 2.62
N ASP A 196 -3.98 -22.18 2.22
CA ASP A 196 -4.87 -22.21 1.06
C ASP A 196 -6.14 -21.38 1.30
N GLY A 197 -6.69 -20.81 0.20
CA GLY A 197 -7.92 -20.03 0.24
C GLY A 197 -7.79 -18.65 0.89
N THR A 198 -6.55 -18.19 1.17
CA THR A 198 -6.32 -16.83 1.68
C THR A 198 -6.26 -15.78 0.57
N PHE A 199 -5.81 -16.17 -0.61
CA PHE A 199 -5.75 -15.28 -1.77
C PHE A 199 -6.38 -15.96 -2.99
N ASP A 200 -7.24 -15.20 -3.68
CA ASP A 200 -7.84 -15.59 -4.96
C ASP A 200 -7.56 -14.53 -6.02
N LEU A 201 -7.15 -14.96 -7.20
CA LEU A 201 -6.94 -14.05 -8.33
C LEU A 201 -8.28 -13.54 -8.85
N LEU A 202 -8.48 -12.24 -8.80
CA LEU A 202 -9.68 -11.60 -9.35
C LEU A 202 -9.53 -11.31 -10.84
N TYR A 203 -8.44 -10.63 -11.20
CA TYR A 203 -8.12 -10.31 -12.61
C TYR A 203 -6.67 -9.86 -12.79
N GLU A 204 -6.24 -9.83 -14.03
CA GLU A 204 -4.93 -9.35 -14.47
C GLU A 204 -5.08 -8.00 -15.18
N ILE A 205 -4.09 -7.14 -14.98
CA ILE A 205 -3.94 -5.87 -15.69
C ILE A 205 -2.78 -6.03 -16.66
N ASN A 206 -3.08 -6.10 -17.95
CA ASN A 206 -2.10 -6.24 -19.03
C ASN A 206 -1.50 -4.87 -19.40
N ASP A 207 -1.01 -4.13 -18.42
CA ASP A 207 -0.39 -2.81 -18.59
C ASP A 207 0.63 -2.57 -17.46
N ASN A 208 1.74 -1.93 -17.79
CA ASN A 208 2.80 -1.67 -16.82
C ASN A 208 2.36 -0.60 -15.84
N VAL A 209 2.29 -0.95 -14.57
CA VAL A 209 1.95 -0.04 -13.47
C VAL A 209 3.21 0.66 -12.98
N SER A 210 3.32 1.98 -13.21
CA SER A 210 4.42 2.79 -12.68
C SER A 210 4.13 3.31 -11.27
N SER A 211 2.87 3.58 -10.97
CA SER A 211 2.38 3.94 -9.63
C SER A 211 0.89 3.63 -9.52
N GLY A 212 0.41 3.32 -8.35
CA GLY A 212 -0.99 2.98 -8.13
C GLY A 212 -1.49 3.35 -6.75
N LYS A 213 -2.81 3.47 -6.63
CA LYS A 213 -3.49 3.71 -5.36
C LYS A 213 -4.92 3.20 -5.41
N TRP A 214 -5.37 2.64 -4.31
CA TRP A 214 -6.76 2.29 -4.10
C TRP A 214 -7.57 3.48 -3.59
N VAL A 215 -8.79 3.58 -4.06
CA VAL A 215 -9.82 4.50 -3.57
C VAL A 215 -11.10 3.69 -3.42
N GLY A 216 -11.38 3.21 -2.22
CA GLY A 216 -12.37 2.16 -2.00
C GLY A 216 -12.00 0.90 -2.80
N ASP A 217 -12.93 0.40 -3.62
CA ASP A 217 -12.75 -0.79 -4.47
C ASP A 217 -12.25 -0.44 -5.89
N CYS A 218 -11.86 0.80 -6.11
CA CYS A 218 -11.30 1.27 -7.37
C CYS A 218 -9.77 1.36 -7.27
N PHE A 219 -9.06 0.60 -8.10
CA PHE A 219 -7.62 0.75 -8.25
C PHE A 219 -7.32 1.73 -9.37
N ILE A 220 -6.67 2.83 -9.02
CA ILE A 220 -6.25 3.89 -9.95
C ILE A 220 -4.75 3.76 -10.13
N TYR A 221 -4.29 3.71 -11.38
CA TYR A 221 -2.87 3.58 -11.65
C TYR A 221 -2.41 4.41 -12.84
N MET A 222 -1.16 4.79 -12.81
CA MET A 222 -0.46 5.41 -13.92
C MET A 222 0.43 4.36 -14.59
N ASN A 223 0.36 4.26 -15.90
CA ASN A 223 1.23 3.39 -16.66
C ASN A 223 2.57 4.08 -17.03
N ASN A 224 3.52 3.31 -17.58
CA ASN A 224 4.82 3.85 -17.99
C ASN A 224 4.73 4.92 -19.09
N ASN A 225 3.60 4.99 -19.80
CA ASN A 225 3.35 6.03 -20.81
C ASN A 225 2.75 7.31 -20.23
N GLY A 226 2.66 7.43 -18.90
CA GLY A 226 2.06 8.57 -18.20
C GLY A 226 0.54 8.66 -18.34
N ARG A 227 -0.13 7.56 -18.73
CA ARG A 227 -1.60 7.51 -18.81
C ARG A 227 -2.17 7.07 -17.47
N LEU A 228 -3.20 7.79 -17.03
CA LEU A 228 -3.97 7.41 -15.85
C LEU A 228 -5.09 6.46 -16.26
N ASN A 229 -5.13 5.31 -15.61
CA ASN A 229 -6.13 4.26 -15.80
C ASN A 229 -6.78 3.94 -14.47
N TYR A 230 -7.93 3.30 -14.50
CA TYR A 230 -8.55 2.76 -13.30
C TYR A 230 -9.26 1.44 -13.60
N THR A 231 -9.39 0.62 -12.58
CA THR A 231 -10.14 -0.62 -12.61
C THR A 231 -10.98 -0.73 -11.35
N VAL A 232 -12.20 -1.24 -11.48
CA VAL A 232 -13.14 -1.44 -10.37
C VAL A 232 -13.46 -2.91 -10.29
N SER A 233 -13.34 -3.49 -9.10
CA SER A 233 -13.87 -4.82 -8.82
C SER A 233 -15.31 -4.67 -8.40
N VAL A 234 -16.23 -5.18 -9.21
CA VAL A 234 -17.65 -5.27 -8.86
C VAL A 234 -17.94 -6.74 -8.63
N ASP A 235 -18.50 -7.07 -7.47
CA ASP A 235 -18.92 -8.44 -7.15
C ASP A 235 -19.71 -9.05 -8.30
N LYS A 236 -19.16 -10.13 -8.90
CA LYS A 236 -19.72 -10.98 -9.98
C LYS A 236 -19.70 -10.48 -11.42
N PHE A 237 -19.31 -9.23 -11.73
CA PHE A 237 -19.12 -8.81 -13.12
C PHE A 237 -17.78 -8.12 -13.31
N LYS A 238 -16.88 -8.74 -14.10
CA LYS A 238 -15.64 -8.10 -14.57
C LYS A 238 -15.99 -6.92 -15.48
N LEU A 239 -16.10 -5.73 -14.95
CA LEU A 239 -16.18 -4.52 -15.74
C LEU A 239 -14.82 -3.82 -15.73
N LEU A 240 -13.97 -4.22 -16.65
CA LEU A 240 -12.70 -3.53 -16.91
C LEU A 240 -13.00 -2.30 -17.78
N PHE A 241 -13.16 -1.13 -17.18
CA PHE A 241 -13.20 0.13 -17.91
C PHE A 241 -11.80 0.74 -17.98
N ILE A 242 -11.16 0.63 -19.11
CA ILE A 242 -9.95 1.37 -19.41
C ILE A 242 -10.38 2.71 -20.01
N LEU A 243 -10.45 3.77 -19.20
CA LEU A 243 -10.54 5.12 -19.71
C LEU A 243 -9.15 5.59 -20.14
N ARG A 244 -8.86 5.50 -21.43
CA ARG A 244 -7.69 6.13 -22.04
C ARG A 244 -7.91 7.64 -22.11
N HIS A 245 -7.50 8.36 -21.08
CA HIS A 245 -7.39 9.81 -21.16
C HIS A 245 -5.92 10.18 -21.20
N GLN A 246 -5.53 10.89 -22.29
CA GLN A 246 -4.29 11.66 -22.26
C GLN A 246 -4.46 12.76 -21.20
N LEU A 247 -3.61 12.75 -20.20
CA LEU A 247 -3.52 13.81 -19.22
C LEU A 247 -2.94 15.07 -19.89
N LEU A 248 -3.77 15.84 -20.57
CA LEU A 248 -3.70 17.28 -20.50
C LEU A 248 -4.10 17.59 -19.05
N VAL A 249 -3.25 18.29 -18.31
CA VAL A 249 -3.40 18.74 -16.92
C VAL A 249 -4.87 19.04 -16.60
N LEU A 250 -5.69 18.01 -16.40
CA LEU A 250 -7.03 18.14 -15.86
C LEU A 250 -6.83 18.47 -14.38
N GLN A 251 -7.30 19.65 -14.03
CA GLN A 251 -7.38 20.05 -12.63
C GLN A 251 -8.06 18.89 -11.88
N SER A 252 -7.35 18.36 -10.92
CA SER A 252 -7.64 17.14 -10.17
C SER A 252 -9.06 17.05 -9.56
N THR A 253 -9.76 18.15 -9.45
CA THR A 253 -11.16 18.26 -9.00
C THR A 253 -12.19 17.71 -9.99
N GLN A 254 -11.97 17.85 -11.30
CA GLN A 254 -12.91 17.32 -12.31
C GLN A 254 -12.86 15.79 -12.39
N PHE A 255 -11.69 15.20 -12.10
CA PHE A 255 -11.53 13.76 -12.13
C PHE A 255 -12.26 13.06 -10.96
N LEU A 256 -12.20 13.64 -9.75
CA LEU A 256 -12.96 13.14 -8.60
C LEU A 256 -14.47 13.25 -8.80
N ASP A 257 -14.92 14.33 -9.43
CA ASP A 257 -16.35 14.54 -9.71
C ASP A 257 -16.88 13.55 -10.76
N ILE A 258 -16.07 13.22 -11.77
CA ILE A 258 -16.39 12.20 -12.78
C ILE A 258 -16.42 10.80 -12.14
N LEU A 259 -15.48 10.49 -11.26
CA LEU A 259 -15.44 9.22 -10.51
C LEU A 259 -16.65 9.11 -9.57
N GLN A 260 -16.96 10.13 -8.77
CA GLN A 260 -18.12 10.12 -7.88
C GLN A 260 -19.44 10.02 -8.62
N ARG A 261 -19.60 10.70 -9.76
CA ARG A 261 -20.80 10.59 -10.60
C ARG A 261 -20.94 9.22 -11.23
N LYS A 262 -19.84 8.61 -11.69
CA LYS A 262 -19.89 7.26 -12.28
C LYS A 262 -20.07 6.15 -11.23
N ILE A 263 -19.42 6.25 -10.07
CA ILE A 263 -19.62 5.31 -8.96
C ILE A 263 -21.04 5.47 -8.39
N GLY A 264 -21.55 6.70 -8.23
CA GLY A 264 -22.93 6.97 -7.83
C GLY A 264 -23.95 6.47 -8.85
N PHE A 265 -23.66 6.54 -10.14
CA PHE A 265 -24.52 6.02 -11.19
C PHE A 265 -24.58 4.49 -11.21
N MET A 266 -23.50 3.81 -10.87
CA MET A 266 -23.44 2.34 -10.76
C MET A 266 -24.20 1.83 -9.52
N SER A 267 -24.25 2.60 -8.42
CA SER A 267 -25.07 2.24 -7.25
C SER A 267 -26.59 2.40 -7.51
N LEU A 268 -26.98 3.19 -8.51
CA LEU A 268 -28.38 3.38 -8.93
C LEU A 268 -28.87 2.31 -9.92
N ILE A 269 -27.98 1.56 -10.56
CA ILE A 269 -28.35 0.46 -11.48
C ILE A 269 -28.58 -0.86 -10.74
N ASN A 270 -28.23 -0.94 -9.46
CA ASN A 270 -28.43 -2.11 -8.59
C ASN A 270 -29.67 -2.02 -7.68
N LEU A 271 -30.66 -1.18 -8.02
CA LEU A 271 -31.99 -1.15 -7.41
C LEU A 271 -33.05 -1.77 -8.34
#